data_5fba3c4f26bbb18f5c32bad12ad8d019
#
_entry.id   5fba3c4f26bbb18f5c32bad12ad8d019
#
_cell.length_a   1.000
_cell.length_b   1.000
_cell.length_c   1.000
_cell.angle_alpha   90.00
_cell.angle_beta   90.00
_cell.angle_gamma   90.00
#
_symmetry.space_group_name_H-M   'P 1'
#
loop_
_entity.id
_entity.type
_entity.pdbx_description
1 polymer ?
#
loop_
_entity_poly.entity_id
_entity_poly.type
_entity_poly.pdbx_seq_one_letter_code
_entity_poly.pdbx_strand_id
1 'polypeptide(L)' 'MITKDYPYKIQIRLPAKIVGGIYTDPIFFGWMKENIGQPYERWMTAPVMLETIDDTNKILVEVHFRESRDAVLTALRWS' A
#
# COMPACT_ATOMS: atom_id res chain seq x y z
N MET A 1 10.31 12.16 11.26
CA MET A 1 10.24 11.08 10.26
C MET A 1 8.93 10.33 10.39
N ILE A 2 8.29 10.11 9.28
CA ILE A 2 6.97 9.48 9.22
C ILE A 2 6.99 8.06 9.79
N THR A 3 8.04 7.30 9.51
CA THR A 3 8.16 5.90 9.95
C THR A 3 8.30 5.74 11.46
N LYS A 4 8.60 6.81 12.17
CA LYS A 4 8.68 6.76 13.63
C LYS A 4 7.32 6.51 14.27
N ASP A 5 6.26 7.07 13.66
CA ASP A 5 4.89 6.90 14.14
C ASP A 5 4.21 5.67 13.55
N TYR A 6 4.83 5.05 12.51
CA TYR A 6 4.31 3.89 11.81
C TYR A 6 5.42 2.84 11.70
N PRO A 7 5.73 2.15 12.82
CA PRO A 7 6.91 1.28 12.88
C PRO A 7 6.77 -0.04 12.12
N TYR A 8 5.55 -0.46 11.81
CA TYR A 8 5.31 -1.73 11.13
C TYR A 8 5.09 -1.49 9.65
N LYS A 9 5.88 -2.15 8.81
CA LYS A 9 5.76 -1.95 7.36
C LYS A 9 5.71 -3.27 6.62
N ILE A 10 5.01 -3.26 5.50
CA ILE A 10 4.99 -4.37 4.54
C ILE A 10 5.17 -3.80 3.14
N GLN A 11 5.59 -4.66 2.21
CA GLN A 11 5.68 -4.30 0.80
C GLN A 11 4.71 -5.16 0.01
N ILE A 12 3.91 -4.54 -0.82
CA ILE A 12 2.94 -5.23 -1.66
C ILE A 12 3.05 -4.72 -3.11
N ARG A 13 2.69 -5.57 -4.05
CA ARG A 13 2.63 -5.22 -5.46
C ARG A 13 1.18 -5.04 -5.86
N LEU A 14 0.88 -3.86 -6.41
CA LEU A 14 -0.48 -3.52 -6.84
C LEU A 14 -0.47 -3.25 -8.33
N PRO A 15 -1.58 -3.54 -9.04
CA PRO A 15 -1.73 -3.10 -10.41
C PRO A 15 -1.57 -1.60 -10.49
N ALA A 16 -0.83 -1.11 -11.49
CA ALA A 16 -0.59 0.30 -11.68
C ALA A 16 -1.11 0.73 -13.04
N LYS A 17 -1.64 1.93 -13.10
CA LYS A 17 -2.05 2.53 -14.36
C LYS A 17 -1.21 3.79 -14.58
N ILE A 18 -0.83 4.00 -15.84
CA ILE A 18 -0.07 5.18 -16.25
C ILE A 18 -0.94 5.98 -17.21
N VAL A 19 -1.68 6.93 -16.66
CA VAL A 19 -2.54 7.83 -17.44
C VAL A 19 -2.35 9.22 -16.88
N GLY A 20 -1.48 10.00 -17.51
CA GLY A 20 -1.14 11.32 -17.03
C GLY A 20 -0.38 11.31 -15.70
N GLY A 21 0.04 10.11 -15.22
CA GLY A 21 0.74 9.91 -13.98
C GLY A 21 0.57 8.48 -13.51
N ILE A 22 1.30 8.09 -12.48
CA ILE A 22 1.21 6.74 -11.89
C ILE A 22 0.29 6.79 -10.69
N TYR A 23 -0.69 5.88 -10.65
CA TYR A 23 -1.56 5.76 -9.49
C TYR A 23 -1.90 4.30 -9.21
N THR A 24 -2.21 4.02 -7.96
CA THR A 24 -2.53 2.67 -7.51
C THR A 24 -4.02 2.37 -7.70
N ASP A 25 -4.33 1.06 -7.64
CA ASP A 25 -5.68 0.56 -7.78
C ASP A 25 -6.58 1.13 -6.67
N PRO A 26 -7.72 1.75 -7.02
CA PRO A 26 -8.65 2.26 -6.01
C PRO A 26 -9.27 1.16 -5.15
N ILE A 27 -9.27 -0.09 -5.60
CA ILE A 27 -9.77 -1.22 -4.80
C ILE A 27 -8.95 -1.38 -3.52
N PHE A 28 -7.62 -1.24 -3.61
CA PHE A 28 -6.77 -1.32 -2.44
C PHE A 28 -7.13 -0.24 -1.41
N PHE A 29 -7.24 1.00 -1.85
CA PHE A 29 -7.56 2.10 -0.95
C PHE A 29 -8.95 1.96 -0.34
N GLY A 30 -9.93 1.49 -1.11
CA GLY A 30 -11.27 1.22 -0.60
C GLY A 30 -11.26 0.17 0.50
N TRP A 31 -10.54 -0.94 0.26
CA TRP A 31 -10.40 -1.99 1.25
C TRP A 31 -9.73 -1.48 2.53
N MET A 32 -8.68 -0.68 2.39
CA MET A 32 -7.96 -0.13 3.54
C MET A 32 -8.87 0.76 4.38
N LYS A 33 -9.66 1.62 3.74
CA LYS A 33 -10.59 2.50 4.46
C LYS A 33 -11.65 1.72 5.22
N GLU A 34 -12.14 0.63 4.63
CA GLU A 34 -13.18 -0.18 5.25
C GLU A 34 -12.66 -1.07 6.38
N ASN A 35 -11.46 -1.60 6.23
CA ASN A 35 -10.96 -2.65 7.13
C ASN A 35 -9.90 -2.17 8.11
N ILE A 36 -9.12 -1.15 7.76
CA ILE A 36 -8.04 -0.64 8.60
C ILE A 36 -8.38 0.72 9.20
N GLY A 37 -8.78 1.67 8.37
CA GLY A 37 -9.11 3.03 8.80
C GLY A 37 -8.65 4.07 7.81
N GLN A 38 -8.70 5.32 8.20
CA GLN A 38 -8.35 6.43 7.34
C GLN A 38 -6.84 6.54 7.15
N PRO A 39 -6.39 6.94 5.94
CA PRO A 39 -4.97 7.18 5.71
C PRO A 39 -4.45 8.31 6.61
N TYR A 40 -3.18 8.20 6.98
CA TYR A 40 -2.46 9.11 7.89
C TYR A 40 -2.96 9.08 9.34
N GLU A 41 -4.02 8.35 9.64
CA GLU A 41 -4.44 8.08 11.02
C GLU A 41 -3.89 6.75 11.52
N ARG A 42 -4.05 5.69 10.72
CA ARG A 42 -3.63 4.35 11.12
C ARG A 42 -2.59 3.75 10.19
N TRP A 43 -2.49 4.26 8.98
CA TRP A 43 -1.55 3.74 7.97
C TRP A 43 -1.17 4.83 7.00
N MET A 44 -0.08 4.58 6.26
CA MET A 44 0.33 5.43 5.16
C MET A 44 1.05 4.60 4.12
N THR A 45 1.12 5.12 2.91
CA THR A 45 1.80 4.44 1.81
C THR A 45 2.93 5.30 1.25
N ALA A 46 3.95 4.62 0.74
CA ALA A 46 5.02 5.24 -0.01
C ALA A 46 5.31 4.37 -1.23
N PRO A 47 5.16 4.89 -2.45
CA PRO A 47 5.55 4.14 -3.64
C PRO A 47 7.06 3.94 -3.65
N VAL A 48 7.50 2.71 -3.97
CA VAL A 48 8.91 2.36 -3.98
C VAL A 48 9.44 2.23 -5.40
N MET A 49 8.72 1.49 -6.24
CA MET A 49 9.21 1.17 -7.58
C MET A 49 8.06 0.81 -8.51
N LEU A 50 8.16 1.26 -9.75
CA LEU A 50 7.29 0.81 -10.83
C LEU A 50 7.97 -0.37 -11.51
N GLU A 51 7.27 -1.50 -11.61
CA GLU A 51 7.77 -2.71 -12.25
C GLU A 51 6.90 -3.06 -13.45
N THR A 52 7.53 -3.58 -14.50
CA THR A 52 6.82 -4.12 -15.65
C THR A 52 7.19 -5.60 -15.75
N ILE A 53 6.19 -6.47 -15.58
CA ILE A 53 6.35 -7.92 -15.62
C ILE A 53 5.32 -8.46 -16.63
N ASP A 54 5.79 -9.17 -17.65
CA ASP A 54 4.92 -9.76 -18.69
C ASP A 54 3.95 -8.75 -19.29
N ASP A 55 4.44 -7.56 -19.64
CA ASP A 55 3.65 -6.44 -20.18
C ASP A 55 2.60 -5.90 -19.22
N THR A 56 2.69 -6.28 -17.95
CA THR A 56 1.80 -5.78 -16.91
C THR A 56 2.55 -4.82 -16.01
N ASN A 57 2.02 -3.62 -15.86
CA ASN A 57 2.58 -2.62 -14.96
C ASN A 57 2.11 -2.88 -13.54
N LYS A 58 3.06 -2.94 -12.61
CA LYS A 58 2.77 -3.06 -11.18
C LYS A 58 3.60 -2.05 -10.42
N ILE A 59 3.08 -1.58 -9.32
CA ILE A 59 3.81 -0.70 -8.44
C ILE A 59 4.09 -1.43 -7.12
N LEU A 60 5.35 -1.38 -6.70
CA LEU A 60 5.73 -1.87 -5.39
C LEU A 60 5.48 -0.74 -4.40
N VAL A 61 4.61 -1.00 -3.45
CA VAL A 61 4.19 -0.01 -2.47
C VAL A 61 4.59 -0.47 -1.08
N GLU A 62 5.18 0.42 -0.32
CA GLU A 62 5.48 0.19 1.09
C GLU A 62 4.33 0.77 1.90
N VAL A 63 3.71 -0.05 2.73
CA VAL A 63 2.60 0.38 3.59
C VAL A 63 3.07 0.34 5.02
N HIS A 64 2.92 1.44 5.72
CA HIS A 64 3.36 1.61 7.10
C HIS A 64 2.17 1.69 8.03
N PHE A 65 2.25 1.00 9.17
CA PHE A 65 1.15 0.89 10.13
C PHE A 65 1.58 1.30 11.52
N ARG A 66 0.64 1.81 12.28
CA ARG A 66 0.84 2.10 13.70
C ARG A 66 0.75 0.84 14.54
N GLU A 67 -0.07 -0.13 14.14
CA GLU A 67 -0.31 -1.35 14.89
C GLU A 67 0.06 -2.58 14.08
N SER A 68 0.69 -3.56 14.74
CA SER A 68 1.14 -4.77 14.07
C SER A 68 -0.01 -5.60 13.52
N ARG A 69 -1.16 -5.62 14.20
CA ARG A 69 -2.32 -6.40 13.74
C ARG A 69 -2.84 -5.91 12.40
N ASP A 70 -2.78 -4.61 12.15
CA ASP A 70 -3.20 -4.03 10.88
C ASP A 70 -2.24 -4.45 9.76
N ALA A 71 -0.95 -4.49 10.05
CA ALA A 71 0.05 -4.96 9.09
C ALA A 71 -0.17 -6.43 8.73
N VAL A 72 -0.43 -7.28 9.73
CA VAL A 72 -0.69 -8.71 9.50
C VAL A 72 -1.95 -8.90 8.66
N LEU A 73 -3.03 -8.22 9.01
CA LEU A 73 -4.30 -8.33 8.29
C LEU A 73 -4.14 -7.92 6.82
N THR A 74 -3.43 -6.82 6.58
CA THR A 74 -3.20 -6.33 5.23
C THR A 74 -2.31 -7.30 4.44
N ALA A 75 -1.26 -7.84 5.06
CA ALA A 75 -0.39 -8.81 4.42
C ALA A 75 -1.14 -10.07 4.01
N LEU A 76 -2.05 -10.56 4.86
CA LEU A 76 -2.86 -11.74 4.54
C LEU A 76 -3.80 -11.51 3.36
N ARG A 77 -4.26 -10.28 3.18
CA ARG A 77 -5.19 -9.95 2.09
C ARG A 77 -4.47 -9.66 0.77
N TRP A 78 -3.30 -9.04 0.81
CA TRP A 78 -2.67 -8.45 -0.37
C TRP A 78 -1.32 -9.05 -0.79
N SER A 79 -0.73 -9.88 0.02
CA SER A 79 0.56 -10.49 -0.35
C SER A 79 0.43 -11.85 -1.01
#